data_27478a1be9c6bcfab5b1ad2fe1d9e999
#
_entry.id   27478a1be9c6bcfab5b1ad2fe1d9e999
#
_cell.length_a   1.000
_cell.length_b   1.000
_cell.length_c   1.000
_cell.angle_alpha   90.00
_cell.angle_beta   90.00
_cell.angle_gamma   90.00
#
_symmetry.space_group_name_H-M   'P 1'
#
loop_
_entity.id
_entity.type
_entity.pdbx_description
1 polymer ?
#
loop_
_entity_poly.entity_id
_entity_poly.type
_entity_poly.pdbx_seq_one_letter_code
_entity_poly.pdbx_strand_id
1 'polypeptide(L)'
;GGLCTTLNDYIHFLSMIYHDGMYNDKRIISAKTVKEMQADQVKDAIIPSNNSDNYVAKGLGQSHNGIYGLGEWRELIDKKTGEAYQISSPGWAGAYPWINKRENVYGFFIAHVVGASSKEDGFSSFYGSPVISRTVSEIVKGHPLVVKQGRVEVGNGSLYYEEAGTGAPVILVHGHSLDHRMWDEQFSVLAKKYRVIRYDLRGYGISSSQTEDYQFTHAEDLVTLMDSLHIKKAHIVGLSLGGFITADMLAYFPDRMLSAFLASGNIRKSKGPSEPMTPEEARVRDKEIAALKEKGGDVMKKEWFEGLMKSGGSQRERMRESLWQMIDEWDAWQPLHKEVRVVAGLDAIEELKKNHPDVPALIVEGHSSGNRFSKEPPILQYLPNGKLKVIDDCGHMLNMERPEEFNAALEEFLKSAQ
;
A
#
# COMPACT_ATOMS: atom_id res chain seq x y z
N GLY A 1 32.68 11.20 12.79
CA GLY A 1 32.56 12.29 13.73
C GLY A 1 31.60 13.34 13.19
N GLY A 2 30.40 13.42 13.75
CA GLY A 2 29.42 14.41 13.40
C GLY A 2 29.39 15.56 14.41
N LEU A 3 28.69 16.61 14.09
CA LEU A 3 28.43 17.72 14.99
C LEU A 3 27.47 17.26 16.09
N CYS A 4 27.84 17.44 17.36
CA CYS A 4 26.90 17.27 18.46
C CYS A 4 26.13 18.58 18.65
N THR A 5 24.80 18.49 18.66
CA THR A 5 23.91 19.65 18.81
C THR A 5 22.69 19.28 19.65
N THR A 6 21.99 20.28 20.16
CA THR A 6 20.69 20.08 20.81
C THR A 6 19.56 20.13 19.78
N LEU A 7 18.38 19.62 20.13
CA LEU A 7 17.19 19.74 19.30
C LEU A 7 16.87 21.21 18.99
N ASN A 8 16.96 22.07 20.00
CA ASN A 8 16.68 23.51 19.85
C ASN A 8 17.66 24.18 18.86
N ASP A 9 18.96 23.91 18.99
CA ASP A 9 19.96 24.50 18.10
C ASP A 9 19.75 24.02 16.66
N TYR A 10 19.39 22.74 16.47
CA TYR A 10 19.14 22.19 15.14
C TYR A 10 17.89 22.80 14.50
N ILE A 11 16.83 23.03 15.25
CA ILE A 11 15.63 23.74 14.78
C ILE A 11 15.95 25.16 14.32
N HIS A 12 16.84 25.89 15.02
CA HIS A 12 17.31 27.20 14.59
C HIS A 12 18.07 27.12 13.25
N PHE A 13 18.88 26.08 13.05
CA PHE A 13 19.54 25.83 11.77
C PHE A 13 18.52 25.54 10.66
N LEU A 14 17.54 24.66 10.90
CA LEU A 14 16.48 24.40 9.93
C LEU A 14 15.66 25.65 9.61
N SER A 15 15.34 26.47 10.61
CA SER A 15 14.69 27.76 10.42
C SER A 15 15.50 28.68 9.50
N MET A 16 16.81 28.77 9.71
CA MET A 16 17.69 29.54 8.84
C MET A 16 17.64 29.04 7.38
N ILE A 17 17.74 27.75 7.14
CA ILE A 17 17.67 27.17 5.80
C ILE A 17 16.29 27.41 5.18
N TYR A 18 15.21 27.23 5.96
CA TYR A 18 13.85 27.48 5.52
C TYR A 18 13.63 28.91 5.03
N HIS A 19 14.20 29.90 5.75
CA HIS A 19 14.14 31.33 5.42
C HIS A 19 15.27 31.79 4.48
N ASP A 20 15.76 30.90 3.63
CA ASP A 20 16.78 31.19 2.62
C ASP A 20 18.03 31.86 3.17
N GLY A 21 18.50 31.40 4.32
CA GLY A 21 19.72 31.87 4.98
C GLY A 21 19.54 33.04 5.95
N MET A 22 18.29 33.37 6.30
CA MET A 22 17.96 34.36 7.33
C MET A 22 17.63 33.71 8.67
N TYR A 23 18.09 34.28 9.75
CA TYR A 23 17.71 33.91 11.11
C TYR A 23 17.65 35.14 12.01
N ASN A 24 16.53 35.38 12.69
CA ASN A 24 16.28 36.56 13.54
C ASN A 24 16.69 37.86 12.87
N ASP A 25 16.18 38.11 11.65
CA ASP A 25 16.44 39.28 10.81
C ASP A 25 17.92 39.49 10.41
N LYS A 26 18.77 38.50 10.71
CA LYS A 26 20.18 38.53 10.29
C LYS A 26 20.42 37.53 9.17
N ARG A 27 21.16 37.98 8.14
CA ARG A 27 21.63 37.07 7.09
C ARG A 27 22.85 36.31 7.58
N ILE A 28 22.69 34.98 7.70
CA ILE A 28 23.77 34.08 8.10
C ILE A 28 24.50 33.53 6.87
N ILE A 29 23.75 33.11 5.85
CA ILE A 29 24.29 32.71 4.52
C ILE A 29 23.45 33.32 3.43
N SER A 30 24.00 33.44 2.21
CA SER A 30 23.26 34.04 1.11
C SER A 30 22.13 33.13 0.63
N ALA A 31 21.02 33.70 0.16
CA ALA A 31 19.94 32.94 -0.49
C ALA A 31 20.46 32.15 -1.72
N LYS A 32 21.47 32.72 -2.42
CA LYS A 32 22.15 32.01 -3.51
C LYS A 32 22.85 30.75 -3.01
N THR A 33 23.52 30.81 -1.88
CA THR A 33 24.19 29.66 -1.27
C THR A 33 23.17 28.57 -0.87
N VAL A 34 22.03 28.93 -0.26
CA VAL A 34 20.96 27.98 0.06
C VAL A 34 20.42 27.32 -1.21
N LYS A 35 20.16 28.11 -2.25
CA LYS A 35 19.72 27.60 -3.54
C LYS A 35 20.73 26.64 -4.17
N GLU A 36 22.02 26.96 -4.09
CA GLU A 36 23.09 26.08 -4.56
C GLU A 36 23.15 24.77 -3.79
N MET A 37 22.98 24.80 -2.47
CA MET A 37 22.91 23.60 -1.62
C MET A 37 21.75 22.69 -2.02
N GLN A 38 20.60 23.27 -2.34
CA GLN A 38 19.37 22.55 -2.68
C GLN A 38 19.25 22.19 -4.16
N ALA A 39 20.20 22.63 -5.00
CA ALA A 39 20.24 22.28 -6.40
C ALA A 39 20.64 20.79 -6.59
N ASP A 40 20.26 20.24 -7.73
CA ASP A 40 20.70 18.91 -8.12
C ASP A 40 22.22 18.86 -8.34
N GLN A 41 22.92 18.19 -7.45
CA GLN A 41 24.38 18.02 -7.52
C GLN A 41 24.78 16.70 -8.16
N VAL A 42 23.83 15.77 -8.32
CA VAL A 42 24.08 14.43 -8.89
C VAL A 42 23.95 14.49 -10.41
N LYS A 43 23.04 15.29 -10.92
CA LYS A 43 22.75 15.47 -12.36
C LYS A 43 22.60 14.11 -13.07
N ASP A 44 23.46 13.84 -14.04
CA ASP A 44 23.46 12.62 -14.83
C ASP A 44 24.31 11.49 -14.21
N ALA A 45 24.83 11.68 -13.01
CA ALA A 45 25.61 10.64 -12.35
C ALA A 45 24.75 9.43 -12.01
N ILE A 46 25.20 8.25 -12.39
CA ILE A 46 24.54 6.99 -12.04
C ILE A 46 24.97 6.63 -10.62
N ILE A 47 24.00 6.66 -9.68
CA ILE A 47 24.23 6.14 -8.34
C ILE A 47 24.06 4.61 -8.43
N PRO A 48 25.07 3.79 -8.05
CA PRO A 48 24.96 2.35 -8.08
C PRO A 48 23.76 1.87 -7.27
N SER A 49 22.96 0.98 -7.83
CA SER A 49 21.70 0.47 -7.26
C SER A 49 21.87 -0.30 -5.94
N ASN A 50 23.08 -0.75 -5.66
CA ASN A 50 23.46 -1.49 -4.44
C ASN A 50 24.04 -0.59 -3.34
N ASN A 51 24.07 0.72 -3.55
CA ASN A 51 24.53 1.64 -2.51
C ASN A 51 23.43 1.86 -1.50
N SER A 52 23.68 1.50 -0.24
CA SER A 52 22.76 1.66 0.89
C SER A 52 22.31 3.11 1.11
N ASP A 53 23.04 4.07 0.57
CA ASP A 53 22.77 5.51 0.73
C ASP A 53 21.61 6.02 -0.14
N ASN A 54 20.95 5.13 -0.87
CA ASN A 54 19.87 5.47 -1.79
C ASN A 54 18.46 5.19 -1.23
N TYR A 55 18.32 5.03 0.08
CA TYR A 55 17.07 4.66 0.73
C TYR A 55 15.95 5.69 0.52
N VAL A 56 16.27 6.98 0.64
CA VAL A 56 15.28 8.06 0.49
C VAL A 56 14.72 8.10 -0.93
N ALA A 57 15.59 7.94 -1.94
CA ALA A 57 15.15 7.89 -3.33
C ALA A 57 14.28 6.67 -3.62
N LYS A 58 14.61 5.52 -3.06
CA LYS A 58 13.84 4.28 -3.21
C LYS A 58 12.48 4.41 -2.53
N GLY A 59 12.44 4.87 -1.29
CA GLY A 59 11.21 5.02 -0.53
C GLY A 59 10.23 6.05 -1.11
N LEU A 60 10.73 6.99 -1.92
CA LEU A 60 9.90 8.01 -2.58
C LEU A 60 9.60 7.70 -4.05
N GLY A 61 10.07 6.56 -4.57
CA GLY A 61 9.85 6.17 -5.97
C GLY A 61 10.46 7.12 -6.99
N GLN A 62 11.54 7.84 -6.63
CA GLN A 62 12.16 8.82 -7.52
C GLN A 62 13.32 8.18 -8.31
N SER A 63 13.59 8.71 -9.49
CA SER A 63 14.77 8.33 -10.26
C SER A 63 16.04 8.70 -9.48
N HIS A 64 17.11 7.96 -9.71
CA HIS A 64 18.40 8.17 -9.05
C HIS A 64 19.05 9.53 -9.34
N ASN A 65 18.59 10.23 -10.35
CA ASN A 65 19.11 11.54 -10.75
C ASN A 65 18.29 12.67 -10.09
N GLY A 66 18.98 13.71 -9.67
CA GLY A 66 18.35 14.90 -9.12
C GLY A 66 17.88 14.82 -7.67
N ILE A 67 18.26 13.78 -6.93
CA ILE A 67 17.79 13.51 -5.57
C ILE A 67 18.72 14.01 -4.46
N TYR A 68 19.92 14.50 -4.77
CA TYR A 68 20.89 14.91 -3.78
C TYR A 68 21.47 16.28 -4.06
N GLY A 69 21.43 17.14 -3.03
CA GLY A 69 22.09 18.42 -2.97
C GLY A 69 23.43 18.36 -2.23
N LEU A 70 23.89 19.48 -1.70
CA LEU A 70 25.09 19.51 -0.86
C LEU A 70 24.73 19.19 0.59
N GLY A 71 24.87 17.92 0.97
CA GLY A 71 24.62 17.45 2.34
C GLY A 71 23.16 17.22 2.69
N GLU A 72 22.26 17.21 1.70
CA GLU A 72 20.84 16.99 1.90
C GLU A 72 20.20 16.18 0.77
N TRP A 73 19.15 15.45 1.09
CA TRP A 73 18.34 14.72 0.13
C TRP A 73 17.22 15.61 -0.39
N ARG A 74 16.99 15.57 -1.69
CA ARG A 74 15.90 16.26 -2.40
C ARG A 74 14.73 15.27 -2.50
N GLU A 75 13.91 15.19 -1.46
CA GLU A 75 12.89 14.15 -1.32
C GLU A 75 11.70 14.33 -2.26
N LEU A 76 11.15 15.54 -2.32
CA LEU A 76 10.03 15.84 -3.20
C LEU A 76 10.43 16.95 -4.15
N ILE A 77 10.35 16.67 -5.45
CA ILE A 77 10.80 17.55 -6.52
C ILE A 77 9.60 17.95 -7.38
N ASP A 78 9.49 19.22 -7.66
CA ASP A 78 8.52 19.71 -8.63
C ASP A 78 8.94 19.28 -10.03
N LYS A 79 8.15 18.45 -10.68
CA LYS A 79 8.46 17.87 -11.99
C LYS A 79 8.53 18.92 -13.12
N LYS A 80 7.93 20.11 -12.93
CA LYS A 80 7.93 21.18 -13.94
C LYS A 80 9.17 22.06 -13.82
N THR A 81 9.56 22.40 -12.60
CA THR A 81 10.68 23.32 -12.35
C THR A 81 11.98 22.60 -12.02
N GLY A 82 11.94 21.33 -11.62
CA GLY A 82 13.09 20.58 -11.12
C GLY A 82 13.53 21.02 -9.72
N GLU A 83 12.81 21.93 -9.06
CA GLU A 83 13.15 22.43 -7.73
C GLU A 83 12.63 21.47 -6.64
N ALA A 84 13.46 21.21 -5.64
CA ALA A 84 13.04 20.44 -4.47
C ALA A 84 12.18 21.32 -3.56
N TYR A 85 10.98 20.85 -3.22
CA TYR A 85 10.12 21.50 -2.24
C TYR A 85 10.12 20.77 -0.88
N GLN A 86 10.62 19.53 -0.80
CA GLN A 86 10.98 18.87 0.44
C GLN A 86 12.41 18.37 0.38
N ILE A 87 13.18 18.72 1.39
CA ILE A 87 14.55 18.29 1.60
C ILE A 87 14.69 17.68 2.99
N SER A 88 15.64 16.77 3.15
CA SER A 88 15.95 16.14 4.43
C SER A 88 17.41 15.76 4.55
N SER A 89 17.84 15.38 5.74
CA SER A 89 19.17 14.83 5.99
C SER A 89 19.08 13.71 7.04
N PRO A 90 18.49 12.55 6.68
CA PRO A 90 18.34 11.46 7.63
C PRO A 90 19.67 10.91 8.10
N GLY A 91 19.79 10.72 9.41
CA GLY A 91 20.92 10.10 10.07
C GLY A 91 20.69 8.62 10.33
N TRP A 92 21.72 7.81 10.21
CA TRP A 92 21.70 6.36 10.43
C TRP A 92 21.10 5.92 11.77
N ALA A 93 21.27 6.71 12.81
CA ALA A 93 20.80 6.42 14.17
C ALA A 93 19.36 6.90 14.46
N GLY A 94 18.60 7.32 13.44
CA GLY A 94 17.21 7.69 13.60
C GLY A 94 16.94 9.18 13.69
N ALA A 95 17.91 10.05 13.37
CA ALA A 95 17.68 11.48 13.22
C ALA A 95 17.08 11.77 11.83
N TYR A 96 16.02 12.57 11.78
CA TYR A 96 15.40 12.98 10.53
C TYR A 96 14.97 14.44 10.57
N PRO A 97 15.86 15.35 10.18
CA PRO A 97 15.51 16.73 9.90
C PRO A 97 14.90 16.84 8.50
N TRP A 98 13.83 17.64 8.37
CA TRP A 98 13.24 17.94 7.06
C TRP A 98 12.76 19.39 6.96
N ILE A 99 12.68 19.88 5.74
CA ILE A 99 12.07 21.16 5.39
C ILE A 99 11.14 20.90 4.20
N ASN A 100 9.87 21.29 4.31
CA ASN A 100 8.92 21.29 3.21
C ASN A 100 8.46 22.73 2.94
N LYS A 101 9.00 23.35 1.91
CA LYS A 101 8.70 24.75 1.56
C LYS A 101 7.30 24.95 0.99
N ARG A 102 6.72 23.93 0.34
CA ARG A 102 5.35 23.98 -0.19
C ARG A 102 4.32 23.98 0.91
N GLU A 103 4.58 23.22 1.96
CA GLU A 103 3.70 23.05 3.10
C GLU A 103 3.95 24.06 4.23
N ASN A 104 5.00 24.88 4.11
CA ASN A 104 5.46 25.80 5.15
C ASN A 104 5.77 25.11 6.49
N VAL A 105 6.40 23.94 6.42
CA VAL A 105 6.73 23.12 7.59
C VAL A 105 8.20 22.74 7.56
N TYR A 106 8.84 22.82 8.70
CA TYR A 106 10.12 22.15 8.94
C TYR A 106 10.11 21.50 10.31
N GLY A 107 10.85 20.44 10.44
CA GLY A 107 10.84 19.65 11.67
C GLY A 107 12.07 18.79 11.84
N PHE A 108 12.18 18.24 13.03
CA PHE A 108 13.23 17.32 13.38
C PHE A 108 12.67 16.17 14.21
N PHE A 109 12.74 14.96 13.67
CA PHE A 109 12.37 13.76 14.38
C PHE A 109 13.63 13.05 14.87
N ILE A 110 13.61 12.56 16.11
CA ILE A 110 14.67 11.74 16.67
C ILE A 110 14.05 10.43 17.17
N ALA A 111 14.56 9.32 16.68
CA ALA A 111 14.35 8.01 17.28
C ALA A 111 15.73 7.41 17.60
N HIS A 112 15.85 6.76 18.73
CA HIS A 112 17.05 5.97 19.02
C HIS A 112 16.80 4.53 18.55
N VAL A 113 17.29 4.20 17.35
CA VAL A 113 17.20 2.86 16.80
C VAL A 113 18.56 2.18 16.92
N VAL A 114 18.66 1.14 17.71
CA VAL A 114 19.86 0.33 17.85
C VAL A 114 19.88 -0.71 16.74
N GLY A 115 20.58 -0.38 15.67
CA GLY A 115 20.71 -1.23 14.48
C GLY A 115 19.70 -0.89 13.37
N ALA A 116 20.21 -0.71 12.18
CA ALA A 116 19.42 -0.32 10.98
C ALA A 116 18.42 -1.36 10.51
N SER A 117 18.26 -2.45 11.23
CA SER A 117 17.43 -3.59 10.85
C SER A 117 16.98 -4.42 12.05
N SER A 118 16.55 -3.81 13.16
CA SER A 118 15.87 -4.65 14.13
C SER A 118 14.51 -5.03 13.57
N LYS A 119 14.44 -6.23 13.00
CA LYS A 119 13.18 -6.88 12.58
C LYS A 119 12.17 -6.97 13.73
N GLU A 120 12.63 -6.81 14.97
CA GLU A 120 11.82 -6.93 16.18
C GLU A 120 10.98 -5.68 16.48
N ASP A 121 11.44 -4.48 16.09
CA ASP A 121 10.74 -3.24 16.44
C ASP A 121 9.94 -2.60 15.29
N GLY A 122 10.00 -3.15 14.09
CA GLY A 122 9.20 -2.72 12.94
C GLY A 122 9.41 -1.28 12.45
N PHE A 123 10.36 -0.53 13.04
CA PHE A 123 10.63 0.85 12.70
C PHE A 123 12.00 1.02 12.04
N SER A 124 11.99 1.46 10.79
CA SER A 124 13.19 1.97 10.12
C SER A 124 13.12 3.48 10.00
N SER A 125 14.13 4.18 10.48
CA SER A 125 14.20 5.65 10.41
C SER A 125 14.17 6.18 8.98
N PHE A 126 14.72 5.43 8.04
CA PHE A 126 14.71 5.82 6.63
C PHE A 126 13.33 5.68 5.98
N TYR A 127 12.51 4.71 6.42
CA TYR A 127 11.21 4.41 5.82
C TYR A 127 10.05 5.03 6.59
N GLY A 128 10.13 5.05 7.92
CA GLY A 128 9.12 5.67 8.76
C GLY A 128 9.16 7.20 8.76
N SER A 129 10.33 7.77 8.52
CA SER A 129 10.52 9.22 8.63
C SER A 129 9.76 10.04 7.58
N PRO A 130 9.67 9.65 6.31
CA PRO A 130 8.80 10.34 5.33
C PRO A 130 7.31 10.27 5.71
N VAL A 131 6.88 9.20 6.35
CA VAL A 131 5.51 9.08 6.88
C VAL A 131 5.28 10.09 7.99
N ILE A 132 6.24 10.21 8.92
CA ILE A 132 6.17 11.18 10.02
C ILE A 132 6.12 12.61 9.48
N SER A 133 6.99 12.99 8.55
CA SER A 133 6.98 14.34 7.98
C SER A 133 5.65 14.67 7.28
N ARG A 134 5.07 13.71 6.59
CA ARG A 134 3.73 13.82 5.96
C ARG A 134 2.64 13.99 7.01
N THR A 135 2.63 13.16 8.05
CA THR A 135 1.66 13.25 9.15
C THR A 135 1.75 14.59 9.86
N VAL A 136 2.97 15.09 10.16
CA VAL A 136 3.16 16.40 10.76
C VAL A 136 2.63 17.51 9.85
N SER A 137 2.91 17.43 8.55
CA SER A 137 2.37 18.39 7.58
C SER A 137 0.85 18.43 7.57
N GLU A 138 0.18 17.28 7.62
CA GLU A 138 -1.29 17.21 7.68
C GLU A 138 -1.83 17.75 9.03
N ILE A 139 -1.18 17.48 10.14
CA ILE A 139 -1.55 18.05 11.47
C ILE A 139 -1.44 19.57 11.45
N VAL A 140 -0.33 20.11 10.94
CA VAL A 140 -0.10 21.57 10.89
C VAL A 140 -1.12 22.27 9.99
N LYS A 141 -1.56 21.62 8.92
CA LYS A 141 -2.65 22.13 8.06
C LYS A 141 -4.02 22.13 8.72
N GLY A 142 -4.15 21.62 9.95
CA GLY A 142 -5.42 21.51 10.65
C GLY A 142 -6.32 20.37 10.13
N HIS A 143 -5.72 19.40 9.44
CA HIS A 143 -6.38 18.18 8.98
C HIS A 143 -5.66 16.94 9.53
N PRO A 144 -5.64 16.74 10.86
CA PRO A 144 -5.03 15.54 11.41
C PRO A 144 -5.82 14.31 10.94
N LEU A 145 -5.14 13.38 10.28
CA LEU A 145 -5.71 12.08 10.01
C LEU A 145 -5.73 11.31 11.34
N VAL A 146 -6.87 11.35 12.03
CA VAL A 146 -7.06 10.55 13.24
C VAL A 146 -7.34 9.12 12.81
N VAL A 147 -6.37 8.24 12.99
CA VAL A 147 -6.51 6.81 12.71
C VAL A 147 -6.92 6.10 13.99
N LYS A 148 -8.05 5.42 13.95
CA LYS A 148 -8.47 4.47 14.98
C LYS A 148 -8.03 3.09 14.56
N GLN A 149 -7.51 2.33 15.50
CA GLN A 149 -7.09 0.95 15.31
C GLN A 149 -7.90 0.04 16.22
N GLY A 150 -8.15 -1.18 15.77
CA GLY A 150 -8.86 -2.16 16.57
C GLY A 150 -8.75 -3.58 16.04
N ARG A 151 -9.43 -4.48 16.74
CA ARG A 151 -9.59 -5.87 16.35
C ARG A 151 -11.05 -6.25 16.40
N VAL A 152 -11.46 -7.08 15.47
CA VAL A 152 -12.79 -7.67 15.40
C VAL A 152 -12.67 -9.19 15.46
N GLU A 153 -13.39 -9.82 16.38
CA GLU A 153 -13.43 -11.27 16.50
C GLU A 153 -14.18 -11.89 15.32
N VAL A 154 -13.59 -12.91 14.71
CA VAL A 154 -14.14 -13.65 13.58
C VAL A 154 -13.90 -15.14 13.78
N GLY A 155 -14.95 -15.90 14.02
CA GLY A 155 -14.84 -17.33 14.22
C GLY A 155 -13.78 -17.71 15.25
N ASN A 156 -12.69 -18.36 14.80
CA ASN A 156 -11.58 -18.80 15.65
C ASN A 156 -10.40 -17.82 15.71
N GLY A 157 -10.59 -16.55 15.33
CA GLY A 157 -9.53 -15.57 15.31
C GLY A 157 -10.02 -14.13 15.32
N SER A 158 -9.15 -13.18 15.00
CA SER A 158 -9.48 -11.77 14.95
C SER A 158 -8.86 -11.08 13.74
N LEU A 159 -9.53 -10.09 13.21
CA LEU A 159 -9.04 -9.20 12.15
C LEU A 159 -8.55 -7.88 12.77
N TYR A 160 -7.35 -7.47 12.39
CA TYR A 160 -6.88 -6.12 12.67
C TYR A 160 -7.44 -5.15 11.63
N TYR A 161 -7.83 -3.96 12.05
CA TYR A 161 -8.28 -2.90 11.15
C TYR A 161 -7.78 -1.54 11.58
N GLU A 162 -7.75 -0.64 10.61
CA GLU A 162 -7.57 0.80 10.79
C GLU A 162 -8.74 1.55 10.16
N GLU A 163 -9.19 2.61 10.83
CA GLU A 163 -10.29 3.45 10.39
C GLU A 163 -9.90 4.92 10.48
N ALA A 164 -10.21 5.70 9.43
CA ALA A 164 -10.01 7.14 9.41
C ALA A 164 -11.09 7.86 8.59
N GLY A 165 -11.26 9.15 8.88
CA GLY A 165 -12.22 9.99 8.19
C GLY A 165 -13.67 9.78 8.61
N THR A 166 -14.58 10.43 7.89
CA THR A 166 -16.04 10.39 8.14
C THR A 166 -16.79 10.41 6.80
N GLY A 167 -18.07 10.03 6.81
CA GLY A 167 -18.91 9.99 5.61
C GLY A 167 -19.28 8.57 5.18
N ALA A 168 -19.51 8.35 3.89
CA ALA A 168 -19.86 7.04 3.36
C ALA A 168 -18.71 6.05 3.59
N PRO A 169 -18.99 4.81 4.05
CA PRO A 169 -17.96 3.82 4.31
C PRO A 169 -17.29 3.31 3.02
N VAL A 170 -15.96 3.28 3.01
CA VAL A 170 -15.12 2.65 1.98
C VAL A 170 -14.22 1.63 2.67
N ILE A 171 -14.29 0.38 2.23
CA ILE A 171 -13.46 -0.70 2.79
C ILE A 171 -12.44 -1.15 1.75
N LEU A 172 -11.16 -1.13 2.14
CA LEU A 172 -10.02 -1.49 1.30
C LEU A 172 -9.55 -2.90 1.65
N VAL A 173 -9.57 -3.80 0.66
CA VAL A 173 -9.26 -5.23 0.80
C VAL A 173 -7.98 -5.54 0.04
N HIS A 174 -6.95 -5.95 0.76
CA HIS A 174 -5.60 -6.14 0.20
C HIS A 174 -5.44 -7.43 -0.62
N GLY A 175 -4.31 -7.52 -1.34
CA GLY A 175 -3.92 -8.67 -2.16
C GLY A 175 -3.23 -9.79 -1.36
N HIS A 176 -3.02 -10.95 -2.03
CA HIS A 176 -2.27 -12.07 -1.47
C HIS A 176 -0.84 -11.66 -1.11
N SER A 177 -0.29 -12.21 -0.03
CA SER A 177 1.06 -11.94 0.51
C SER A 177 1.31 -10.51 1.01
N LEU A 178 0.28 -9.69 1.09
CA LEU A 178 0.33 -8.29 1.49
C LEU A 178 -0.52 -8.07 2.76
N ASP A 179 -0.61 -6.82 3.18
CA ASP A 179 -1.41 -6.38 4.33
C ASP A 179 -2.01 -4.99 4.08
N HIS A 180 -2.66 -4.41 5.11
CA HIS A 180 -3.33 -3.12 5.03
C HIS A 180 -2.43 -1.98 4.52
N ARG A 181 -1.10 -2.06 4.70
CA ARG A 181 -0.12 -1.03 4.31
C ARG A 181 -0.04 -0.82 2.80
N MET A 182 -0.43 -1.81 1.99
CA MET A 182 -0.49 -1.60 0.54
C MET A 182 -1.42 -0.45 0.12
N TRP A 183 -2.32 -0.03 1.02
CA TRP A 183 -3.31 1.02 0.80
C TRP A 183 -2.89 2.40 1.35
N ASP A 184 -1.65 2.58 1.80
CA ASP A 184 -1.19 3.84 2.42
C ASP A 184 -1.48 5.07 1.54
N GLU A 185 -1.24 4.97 0.23
CA GLU A 185 -1.46 6.06 -0.73
C GLU A 185 -2.96 6.36 -0.97
N GLN A 186 -3.84 5.37 -0.76
CA GLN A 186 -5.29 5.52 -0.91
C GLN A 186 -5.95 5.98 0.39
N PHE A 187 -5.52 5.42 1.50
CA PHE A 187 -6.14 5.59 2.81
C PHE A 187 -6.19 7.07 3.22
N SER A 188 -5.06 7.76 3.15
CA SER A 188 -4.95 9.18 3.53
C SER A 188 -5.71 10.12 2.59
N VAL A 189 -5.78 9.79 1.29
CA VAL A 189 -6.50 10.61 0.31
C VAL A 189 -8.01 10.46 0.49
N LEU A 190 -8.50 9.23 0.60
CA LEU A 190 -9.92 8.94 0.74
C LEU A 190 -10.49 9.39 2.08
N ALA A 191 -9.73 9.30 3.17
CA ALA A 191 -10.16 9.68 4.51
C ALA A 191 -10.52 11.18 4.65
N LYS A 192 -10.16 12.00 3.68
CA LYS A 192 -10.59 13.41 3.60
C LYS A 192 -12.08 13.57 3.27
N LYS A 193 -12.71 12.54 2.70
CA LYS A 193 -14.09 12.59 2.19
C LYS A 193 -14.98 11.44 2.63
N TYR A 194 -14.38 10.33 3.03
CA TYR A 194 -15.04 9.06 3.34
C TYR A 194 -14.63 8.55 4.72
N ARG A 195 -15.46 7.69 5.29
CA ARG A 195 -15.07 6.83 6.40
C ARG A 195 -14.34 5.64 5.82
N VAL A 196 -13.02 5.63 5.87
CA VAL A 196 -12.19 4.60 5.23
C VAL A 196 -11.75 3.58 6.25
N ILE A 197 -11.95 2.32 5.93
CA ILE A 197 -11.50 1.17 6.69
C ILE A 197 -10.54 0.38 5.83
N ARG A 198 -9.38 0.02 6.38
CA ARG A 198 -8.47 -0.97 5.82
C ARG A 198 -8.18 -2.01 6.88
N TYR A 199 -8.01 -3.25 6.50
CA TYR A 199 -7.84 -4.33 7.46
C TYR A 199 -6.93 -5.42 6.89
N ASP A 200 -6.35 -6.21 7.78
CA ASP A 200 -5.61 -7.40 7.40
C ASP A 200 -6.55 -8.59 7.31
N LEU A 201 -6.53 -9.27 6.17
CA LEU A 201 -7.25 -10.53 5.99
C LEU A 201 -6.74 -11.56 6.99
N ARG A 202 -7.60 -12.50 7.38
CA ARG A 202 -7.19 -13.63 8.20
C ARG A 202 -6.02 -14.38 7.56
N GLY A 203 -4.97 -14.64 8.33
CA GLY A 203 -3.73 -15.23 7.85
C GLY A 203 -2.76 -14.26 7.18
N TYR A 204 -2.98 -12.95 7.32
CA TYR A 204 -2.10 -11.90 6.78
C TYR A 204 -1.86 -10.81 7.80
N GLY A 205 -0.74 -10.09 7.61
CA GLY A 205 -0.37 -8.95 8.43
C GLY A 205 -0.36 -9.29 9.91
N ILE A 206 -1.07 -8.49 10.70
CA ILE A 206 -1.19 -8.68 12.15
C ILE A 206 -2.56 -9.23 12.58
N SER A 207 -3.40 -9.67 11.63
CA SER A 207 -4.58 -10.48 11.92
C SER A 207 -4.21 -11.89 12.38
N SER A 208 -5.16 -12.62 12.96
CA SER A 208 -4.92 -14.00 13.40
C SER A 208 -4.52 -14.89 12.24
N SER A 209 -3.57 -15.80 12.48
CA SER A 209 -3.16 -16.82 11.53
C SER A 209 -4.30 -17.79 11.24
N GLN A 210 -4.21 -18.44 10.10
CA GLN A 210 -5.11 -19.53 9.72
C GLN A 210 -4.73 -20.83 10.44
N THR A 211 -5.67 -21.76 10.48
CA THR A 211 -5.44 -23.14 10.93
C THR A 211 -6.01 -24.13 9.92
N GLU A 212 -5.42 -25.33 9.83
CA GLU A 212 -5.85 -26.33 8.85
C GLU A 212 -7.21 -26.97 9.17
N ASP A 213 -7.73 -26.78 10.36
CA ASP A 213 -8.96 -27.41 10.88
C ASP A 213 -10.17 -26.48 10.91
N TYR A 214 -10.03 -25.21 10.54
CA TYR A 214 -11.13 -24.26 10.57
C TYR A 214 -11.49 -23.74 9.19
N GLN A 215 -12.75 -23.88 8.80
CA GLN A 215 -13.29 -23.37 7.55
C GLN A 215 -13.85 -21.96 7.74
N PHE A 216 -13.54 -21.05 6.81
CA PHE A 216 -14.11 -19.73 6.76
C PHE A 216 -14.08 -19.20 5.30
N THR A 217 -14.75 -18.08 5.06
CA THR A 217 -14.59 -17.31 3.85
C THR A 217 -14.20 -15.88 4.18
N HIS A 218 -13.34 -15.28 3.38
CA HIS A 218 -12.98 -13.89 3.57
C HIS A 218 -14.18 -12.93 3.39
N ALA A 219 -15.17 -13.31 2.57
CA ALA A 219 -16.39 -12.51 2.41
C ALA A 219 -17.23 -12.49 3.70
N GLU A 220 -17.38 -13.64 4.39
CA GLU A 220 -18.07 -13.71 5.69
C GLU A 220 -17.30 -12.97 6.78
N ASP A 221 -15.97 -13.07 6.79
CA ASP A 221 -15.12 -12.28 7.68
C ASP A 221 -15.32 -10.78 7.45
N LEU A 222 -15.39 -10.34 6.19
CA LEU A 222 -15.66 -8.94 5.84
C LEU A 222 -17.06 -8.49 6.30
N VAL A 223 -18.08 -9.33 6.14
CA VAL A 223 -19.43 -9.04 6.67
C VAL A 223 -19.39 -8.90 8.20
N THR A 224 -18.68 -9.78 8.90
CA THR A 224 -18.50 -9.71 10.35
C THR A 224 -17.77 -8.42 10.78
N LEU A 225 -16.73 -8.01 10.03
CA LEU A 225 -16.06 -6.73 10.24
C LEU A 225 -17.04 -5.57 10.08
N MET A 226 -17.85 -5.57 9.00
CA MET A 226 -18.86 -4.54 8.76
C MET A 226 -19.89 -4.47 9.90
N ASP A 227 -20.39 -5.61 10.37
CA ASP A 227 -21.36 -5.67 11.46
C ASP A 227 -20.79 -5.11 12.76
N SER A 228 -19.57 -5.51 13.12
CA SER A 228 -18.87 -5.03 14.31
C SER A 228 -18.60 -3.52 14.29
N LEU A 229 -18.39 -2.96 13.11
CA LEU A 229 -18.20 -1.52 12.89
C LEU A 229 -19.52 -0.75 12.63
N HIS A 230 -20.67 -1.43 12.76
CA HIS A 230 -22.00 -0.89 12.49
C HIS A 230 -22.17 -0.31 11.07
N ILE A 231 -21.55 -0.99 10.09
CA ILE A 231 -21.62 -0.62 8.67
C ILE A 231 -22.66 -1.49 7.98
N LYS A 232 -23.78 -0.90 7.61
CA LYS A 232 -24.84 -1.62 6.87
C LYS A 232 -24.45 -1.88 5.42
N LYS A 233 -23.92 -0.86 4.73
CA LYS A 233 -23.45 -0.93 3.35
C LYS A 233 -22.16 -0.14 3.22
N ALA A 234 -21.26 -0.60 2.33
CA ALA A 234 -20.00 0.09 2.03
C ALA A 234 -19.65 0.03 0.54
N HIS A 235 -18.83 0.96 0.10
CA HIS A 235 -18.04 0.79 -1.12
C HIS A 235 -16.91 -0.19 -0.82
N ILE A 236 -16.81 -1.28 -1.58
CA ILE A 236 -15.76 -2.29 -1.40
C ILE A 236 -14.73 -2.13 -2.51
N VAL A 237 -13.48 -1.94 -2.12
CA VAL A 237 -12.34 -1.74 -3.03
C VAL A 237 -11.34 -2.85 -2.78
N GLY A 238 -11.15 -3.74 -3.73
CA GLY A 238 -10.24 -4.88 -3.58
C GLY A 238 -9.23 -4.97 -4.71
N LEU A 239 -7.99 -5.38 -4.37
CA LEU A 239 -6.96 -5.64 -5.35
C LEU A 239 -6.55 -7.12 -5.32
N SER A 240 -6.43 -7.75 -6.48
CA SER A 240 -5.99 -9.15 -6.61
C SER A 240 -6.88 -10.10 -5.78
N LEU A 241 -6.36 -10.73 -4.72
CA LEU A 241 -7.17 -11.51 -3.77
C LEU A 241 -8.34 -10.67 -3.23
N GLY A 242 -8.10 -9.41 -2.87
CA GLY A 242 -9.16 -8.49 -2.45
C GLY A 242 -10.20 -8.25 -3.55
N GLY A 243 -9.79 -8.25 -4.82
CA GLY A 243 -10.70 -8.17 -5.96
C GLY A 243 -11.59 -9.42 -6.09
N PHE A 244 -11.05 -10.63 -5.86
CA PHE A 244 -11.86 -11.86 -5.80
C PHE A 244 -12.84 -11.83 -4.64
N ILE A 245 -12.41 -11.35 -3.46
CA ILE A 245 -13.31 -11.18 -2.30
C ILE A 245 -14.41 -10.18 -2.61
N THR A 246 -14.11 -9.09 -3.33
CA THR A 246 -15.10 -8.12 -3.79
C THR A 246 -16.11 -8.75 -4.76
N ALA A 247 -15.67 -9.67 -5.62
CA ALA A 247 -16.56 -10.45 -6.49
C ALA A 247 -17.46 -11.40 -5.68
N ASP A 248 -16.94 -12.03 -4.63
CA ASP A 248 -17.74 -12.85 -3.71
C ASP A 248 -18.79 -12.00 -2.97
N MET A 249 -18.42 -10.79 -2.55
CA MET A 249 -19.38 -9.85 -1.95
C MET A 249 -20.52 -9.48 -2.93
N LEU A 250 -20.19 -9.25 -4.21
CA LEU A 250 -21.21 -9.03 -5.24
C LEU A 250 -22.14 -10.23 -5.44
N ALA A 251 -21.61 -11.45 -5.36
CA ALA A 251 -22.37 -12.68 -5.56
C ALA A 251 -23.27 -13.01 -4.38
N TYR A 252 -22.74 -12.95 -3.15
CA TYR A 252 -23.40 -13.48 -1.95
C TYR A 252 -23.98 -12.41 -1.04
N PHE A 253 -23.44 -11.19 -1.09
CA PHE A 253 -23.82 -10.10 -0.18
C PHE A 253 -24.06 -8.77 -0.89
N PRO A 254 -24.76 -8.73 -2.05
CA PRO A 254 -24.95 -7.49 -2.82
C PRO A 254 -25.68 -6.41 -2.00
N ASP A 255 -26.57 -6.80 -1.09
CA ASP A 255 -27.27 -5.89 -0.21
C ASP A 255 -26.39 -5.17 0.82
N ARG A 256 -25.15 -5.63 0.99
CA ARG A 256 -24.15 -5.01 1.87
C ARG A 256 -23.25 -4.02 1.12
N MET A 257 -23.45 -3.82 -0.17
CA MET A 257 -22.60 -3.01 -1.02
C MET A 257 -23.28 -1.72 -1.48
N LEU A 258 -22.53 -0.63 -1.51
CA LEU A 258 -22.87 0.61 -2.21
C LEU A 258 -22.29 0.56 -3.64
N SER A 259 -21.08 0.07 -3.78
CA SER A 259 -20.43 -0.17 -5.07
C SER A 259 -19.26 -1.14 -4.92
N ALA A 260 -18.75 -1.65 -6.04
CA ALA A 260 -17.63 -2.57 -6.13
C ALA A 260 -16.52 -2.01 -7.03
N PHE A 261 -15.30 -1.94 -6.52
CA PHE A 261 -14.10 -1.58 -7.29
C PHE A 261 -13.11 -2.75 -7.24
N LEU A 262 -12.94 -3.41 -8.39
CA LEU A 262 -12.10 -4.59 -8.51
C LEU A 262 -10.84 -4.25 -9.30
N ALA A 263 -9.69 -4.20 -8.63
CA ALA A 263 -8.41 -3.94 -9.27
C ALA A 263 -7.61 -5.25 -9.44
N SER A 264 -7.16 -5.56 -10.63
CA SER A 264 -6.40 -6.79 -10.94
C SER A 264 -7.04 -8.06 -10.36
N GLY A 265 -8.36 -8.08 -10.21
CA GLY A 265 -9.13 -9.16 -9.61
C GLY A 265 -10.38 -9.46 -10.40
N ASN A 266 -10.77 -10.72 -10.41
CA ASN A 266 -11.88 -11.21 -11.22
C ASN A 266 -12.61 -12.36 -10.49
N ILE A 267 -13.51 -13.04 -11.19
CA ILE A 267 -14.09 -14.29 -10.71
C ILE A 267 -13.18 -15.47 -11.02
N ARG A 268 -13.18 -16.45 -10.13
CA ARG A 268 -12.59 -17.77 -10.37
C ARG A 268 -13.71 -18.81 -10.42
N LYS A 269 -13.56 -19.77 -11.33
CA LYS A 269 -14.25 -21.03 -11.16
C LYS A 269 -13.50 -21.80 -10.09
N SER A 270 -14.04 -21.86 -8.88
CA SER A 270 -13.48 -22.66 -7.81
C SER A 270 -14.50 -23.70 -7.37
N LYS A 271 -14.02 -24.79 -6.85
CA LYS A 271 -14.89 -25.70 -6.11
C LYS A 271 -15.35 -24.99 -4.84
N GLY A 272 -16.64 -25.04 -4.53
CA GLY A 272 -17.20 -24.46 -3.31
C GLY A 272 -16.53 -25.03 -2.04
N PRO A 273 -16.61 -24.34 -0.90
CA PRO A 273 -16.00 -24.80 0.35
C PRO A 273 -16.53 -26.17 0.82
N SER A 274 -17.69 -26.57 0.34
CA SER A 274 -18.31 -27.86 0.63
C SER A 274 -17.74 -29.04 -0.16
N GLU A 275 -16.94 -28.79 -1.22
CA GLU A 275 -16.37 -29.89 -2.00
C GLU A 275 -14.96 -30.23 -1.51
N PRO A 276 -14.74 -31.36 -0.85
CA PRO A 276 -13.41 -31.78 -0.43
C PRO A 276 -12.52 -32.03 -1.64
N MET A 277 -11.22 -31.78 -1.48
CA MET A 277 -10.23 -32.17 -2.49
C MET A 277 -10.35 -33.68 -2.79
N THR A 278 -10.32 -34.03 -4.05
CA THR A 278 -10.15 -35.45 -4.44
C THR A 278 -8.80 -35.97 -3.92
N PRO A 279 -8.64 -37.28 -3.76
CA PRO A 279 -7.36 -37.87 -3.38
C PRO A 279 -6.18 -37.48 -4.31
N GLU A 280 -6.47 -37.28 -5.58
CA GLU A 280 -5.46 -36.84 -6.56
C GLU A 280 -5.06 -35.37 -6.35
N GLU A 281 -6.03 -34.49 -6.18
CA GLU A 281 -5.78 -33.06 -5.85
C GLU A 281 -5.00 -32.93 -4.55
N ALA A 282 -5.35 -33.71 -3.53
CA ALA A 282 -4.64 -33.73 -2.27
C ALA A 282 -3.17 -34.15 -2.41
N ARG A 283 -2.91 -35.18 -3.24
CA ARG A 283 -1.53 -35.65 -3.54
C ARG A 283 -0.71 -34.60 -4.31
N VAL A 284 -1.34 -33.95 -5.29
CA VAL A 284 -0.69 -32.84 -6.03
C VAL A 284 -0.32 -31.72 -5.06
N ARG A 285 -1.25 -31.34 -4.21
CA ARG A 285 -1.03 -30.30 -3.21
C ARG A 285 0.07 -30.67 -2.20
N ASP A 286 0.11 -31.91 -1.74
CA ASP A 286 1.16 -32.41 -0.84
C ASP A 286 2.56 -32.30 -1.49
N LYS A 287 2.67 -32.62 -2.78
CA LYS A 287 3.93 -32.48 -3.52
C LYS A 287 4.35 -31.03 -3.69
N GLU A 288 3.40 -30.15 -3.99
CA GLU A 288 3.66 -28.70 -4.11
C GLU A 288 4.16 -28.13 -2.79
N ILE A 289 3.49 -28.43 -1.68
CA ILE A 289 3.89 -28.00 -0.33
C ILE A 289 5.30 -28.53 0.00
N ALA A 290 5.54 -29.81 -0.25
CA ALA A 290 6.84 -30.42 0.00
C ALA A 290 7.96 -29.73 -0.80
N ALA A 291 7.72 -29.48 -2.09
CA ALA A 291 8.69 -28.79 -2.95
C ALA A 291 8.94 -27.32 -2.49
N LEU A 292 7.91 -26.61 -2.04
CA LEU A 292 8.06 -25.25 -1.51
C LEU A 292 8.82 -25.25 -0.18
N LYS A 293 8.56 -26.23 0.71
CA LYS A 293 9.29 -26.40 1.97
C LYS A 293 10.76 -26.75 1.74
N GLU A 294 11.05 -27.62 0.76
CA GLU A 294 12.43 -27.96 0.34
C GLU A 294 13.17 -26.75 -0.24
N LYS A 295 12.48 -25.96 -1.05
CA LYS A 295 13.04 -24.74 -1.66
C LYS A 295 13.36 -23.66 -0.63
N GLY A 296 12.64 -23.61 0.46
CA GLY A 296 12.74 -22.59 1.51
C GLY A 296 11.87 -21.37 1.30
N GLY A 297 11.31 -20.87 2.38
CA GLY A 297 10.36 -19.75 2.38
C GLY A 297 10.94 -18.49 1.79
N ASP A 298 12.16 -18.13 2.13
CA ASP A 298 12.81 -16.90 1.63
C ASP A 298 13.00 -16.90 0.12
N VAL A 299 13.37 -18.05 -0.46
CA VAL A 299 13.54 -18.20 -1.92
C VAL A 299 12.18 -18.03 -2.60
N MET A 300 11.14 -18.66 -2.07
CA MET A 300 9.77 -18.55 -2.59
C MET A 300 9.26 -17.11 -2.55
N LYS A 301 9.44 -16.43 -1.43
CA LYS A 301 9.04 -15.00 -1.28
C LYS A 301 9.76 -14.12 -2.28
N LYS A 302 11.06 -14.34 -2.46
CA LYS A 302 11.87 -13.58 -3.42
C LYS A 302 11.41 -13.80 -4.85
N GLU A 303 11.14 -15.04 -5.26
CA GLU A 303 10.64 -15.34 -6.61
C GLU A 303 9.24 -14.73 -6.84
N TRP A 304 8.38 -14.79 -5.83
CA TRP A 304 7.06 -14.17 -5.89
C TRP A 304 7.17 -12.66 -6.08
N PHE A 305 8.01 -12.01 -5.27
CA PHE A 305 8.31 -10.59 -5.39
C PHE A 305 8.84 -10.20 -6.77
N GLU A 306 9.85 -10.93 -7.27
CA GLU A 306 10.43 -10.65 -8.58
C GLU A 306 9.42 -10.88 -9.72
N GLY A 307 8.50 -11.84 -9.56
CA GLY A 307 7.37 -12.04 -10.47
C GLY A 307 6.44 -10.85 -10.54
N LEU A 308 6.06 -10.28 -9.40
CA LEU A 308 5.25 -9.06 -9.31
C LEU A 308 5.98 -7.86 -9.93
N MET A 309 7.25 -7.66 -9.59
CA MET A 309 8.07 -6.59 -10.16
C MET A 309 8.23 -6.71 -11.67
N LYS A 310 8.41 -7.92 -12.18
CA LYS A 310 8.54 -8.18 -13.63
C LYS A 310 7.27 -7.85 -14.41
N SER A 311 6.11 -8.01 -13.79
CA SER A 311 4.81 -7.68 -14.41
C SER A 311 4.54 -6.18 -14.46
N GLY A 312 5.31 -5.35 -13.74
CA GLY A 312 5.13 -3.91 -13.64
C GLY A 312 5.48 -3.15 -14.91
N GLY A 313 5.00 -1.92 -15.00
CA GLY A 313 5.35 -0.94 -16.02
C GLY A 313 6.62 -0.15 -15.68
N SER A 314 6.72 1.04 -16.24
CA SER A 314 7.92 1.88 -16.09
C SER A 314 8.12 2.44 -14.66
N GLN A 315 7.06 2.55 -13.87
CA GLN A 315 7.12 3.09 -12.49
C GLN A 315 7.20 2.01 -11.41
N ARG A 316 7.39 0.74 -11.76
CA ARG A 316 7.42 -0.38 -10.81
C ARG A 316 8.44 -0.23 -9.67
N GLU A 317 9.54 0.49 -9.90
CA GLU A 317 10.54 0.70 -8.85
C GLU A 317 10.01 1.53 -7.67
N ARG A 318 8.95 2.32 -7.87
CA ARG A 318 8.29 3.09 -6.81
C ARG A 318 7.77 2.20 -5.68
N MET A 319 7.27 1.03 -6.02
CA MET A 319 6.66 0.11 -5.05
C MET A 319 7.65 -0.91 -4.46
N ARG A 320 8.87 -1.02 -5.03
CA ARG A 320 9.82 -2.11 -4.76
C ARG A 320 10.00 -2.38 -3.27
N GLU A 321 10.22 -1.35 -2.52
CA GLU A 321 10.59 -1.48 -1.13
C GLU A 321 9.40 -1.85 -0.23
N SER A 322 8.32 -1.08 -0.30
CA SER A 322 7.11 -1.36 0.49
C SER A 322 6.49 -2.72 0.11
N LEU A 323 6.54 -3.08 -1.17
CA LEU A 323 6.11 -4.39 -1.63
C LEU A 323 6.98 -5.51 -1.06
N TRP A 324 8.32 -5.35 -1.12
CA TRP A 324 9.23 -6.34 -0.55
C TRP A 324 9.06 -6.48 0.94
N GLN A 325 8.93 -5.38 1.68
CA GLN A 325 8.75 -5.41 3.12
C GLN A 325 7.53 -6.25 3.51
N MET A 326 6.37 -6.01 2.91
CA MET A 326 5.16 -6.80 3.21
C MET A 326 5.34 -8.28 2.86
N ILE A 327 5.96 -8.60 1.73
CA ILE A 327 6.21 -9.99 1.33
C ILE A 327 7.24 -10.68 2.24
N ASP A 328 8.27 -9.99 2.67
CA ASP A 328 9.29 -10.52 3.59
C ASP A 328 8.71 -10.80 4.98
N GLU A 329 7.84 -9.92 5.45
CA GLU A 329 7.15 -10.05 6.75
C GLU A 329 5.99 -11.08 6.73
N TRP A 330 5.43 -11.40 5.55
CA TRP A 330 4.38 -12.41 5.43
C TRP A 330 4.88 -13.79 5.86
N ASP A 331 4.11 -14.49 6.71
CA ASP A 331 4.48 -15.80 7.26
C ASP A 331 4.45 -16.94 6.22
N ALA A 332 3.91 -16.67 5.03
CA ALA A 332 3.77 -17.60 3.93
C ALA A 332 2.97 -18.87 4.30
N TRP A 333 2.02 -18.74 5.24
CA TRP A 333 1.24 -19.88 5.71
C TRP A 333 0.48 -20.57 4.57
N GLN A 334 -0.18 -19.81 3.70
CA GLN A 334 -1.08 -20.32 2.66
C GLN A 334 -0.40 -21.26 1.64
N PRO A 335 0.78 -20.94 1.09
CA PRO A 335 1.46 -21.84 0.17
C PRO A 335 2.08 -23.06 0.85
N LEU A 336 2.36 -23.01 2.16
CA LEU A 336 3.08 -24.03 2.92
C LEU A 336 2.17 -25.00 3.70
N HIS A 337 0.86 -24.78 3.66
CA HIS A 337 -0.11 -25.59 4.39
C HIS A 337 -1.28 -26.03 3.50
N LYS A 338 -2.01 -27.01 3.98
CA LYS A 338 -3.31 -27.38 3.40
C LYS A 338 -4.34 -26.40 3.90
N GLU A 339 -4.60 -25.37 3.14
CA GLU A 339 -5.74 -24.52 3.46
C GLU A 339 -7.02 -25.35 3.47
N VAL A 340 -7.73 -25.33 4.60
CA VAL A 340 -9.13 -25.70 4.59
C VAL A 340 -9.87 -24.53 3.95
N ARG A 341 -9.85 -24.54 2.65
CA ARG A 341 -10.58 -23.63 1.75
C ARG A 341 -11.10 -22.35 2.36
N VAL A 342 -10.19 -21.50 2.52
CA VAL A 342 -10.39 -20.10 2.51
C VAL A 342 -10.65 -19.68 1.13
N VAL A 343 -11.73 -19.12 0.80
CA VAL A 343 -11.78 -18.81 -0.55
C VAL A 343 -12.38 -17.47 -0.87
N ALA A 344 -11.58 -16.84 -1.62
CA ALA A 344 -12.01 -16.03 -2.72
C ALA A 344 -12.63 -16.96 -3.76
N GLY A 345 -13.92 -16.89 -3.97
CA GLY A 345 -14.58 -17.61 -5.03
C GLY A 345 -15.28 -18.89 -4.62
N LEU A 346 -16.25 -18.75 -3.76
CA LEU A 346 -17.35 -19.66 -3.59
C LEU A 346 -18.17 -19.67 -4.89
N ASP A 347 -17.87 -20.45 -5.85
CA ASP A 347 -18.60 -20.49 -7.13
C ASP A 347 -19.45 -19.23 -7.45
N ALA A 348 -18.78 -18.07 -7.32
CA ALA A 348 -19.40 -16.75 -7.48
C ALA A 348 -20.13 -16.62 -8.82
N ILE A 349 -19.70 -17.40 -9.82
CA ILE A 349 -20.29 -17.41 -11.15
C ILE A 349 -21.75 -17.83 -11.12
N GLU A 350 -22.10 -18.89 -10.42
CA GLU A 350 -23.48 -19.40 -10.38
C GLU A 350 -24.41 -18.44 -9.61
N GLU A 351 -23.93 -17.86 -8.52
CA GLU A 351 -24.68 -16.86 -7.78
C GLU A 351 -24.83 -15.53 -8.57
N LEU A 352 -23.80 -15.10 -9.26
CA LEU A 352 -23.87 -13.90 -10.13
C LEU A 352 -24.84 -14.11 -11.30
N LYS A 353 -24.87 -15.29 -11.91
CA LYS A 353 -25.87 -15.64 -12.95
C LYS A 353 -27.30 -15.60 -12.43
N LYS A 354 -27.50 -16.01 -11.20
CA LYS A 354 -28.81 -16.07 -10.54
C LYS A 354 -29.27 -14.70 -10.07
N ASN A 355 -28.37 -13.93 -9.46
CA ASN A 355 -28.72 -12.70 -8.74
C ASN A 355 -28.61 -11.44 -9.60
N HIS A 356 -27.76 -11.43 -10.64
CA HIS A 356 -27.51 -10.27 -11.51
C HIS A 356 -27.49 -8.95 -10.72
N PRO A 357 -26.53 -8.78 -9.77
CA PRO A 357 -26.58 -7.67 -8.82
C PRO A 357 -26.55 -6.32 -9.52
N ASP A 358 -27.48 -5.45 -9.13
CA ASP A 358 -27.60 -4.07 -9.64
C ASP A 358 -26.67 -3.10 -8.85
N VAL A 359 -25.49 -3.57 -8.49
CA VAL A 359 -24.49 -2.81 -7.75
C VAL A 359 -23.54 -2.15 -8.77
N PRO A 360 -23.33 -0.82 -8.70
CA PRO A 360 -22.33 -0.17 -9.55
C PRO A 360 -20.98 -0.82 -9.38
N ALA A 361 -20.34 -1.21 -10.48
CA ALA A 361 -19.06 -1.90 -10.43
C ALA A 361 -18.05 -1.31 -11.44
N LEU A 362 -16.80 -1.13 -11.01
CA LEU A 362 -15.68 -0.77 -11.87
C LEU A 362 -14.58 -1.81 -11.73
N ILE A 363 -14.23 -2.43 -12.84
CA ILE A 363 -13.08 -3.30 -12.95
C ILE A 363 -11.92 -2.46 -13.48
N VAL A 364 -10.76 -2.51 -12.78
CA VAL A 364 -9.57 -1.76 -13.18
C VAL A 364 -8.42 -2.73 -13.39
N GLU A 365 -7.82 -2.64 -14.55
CA GLU A 365 -6.76 -3.53 -14.97
C GLU A 365 -5.52 -2.75 -15.41
N GLY A 366 -4.34 -3.29 -15.09
CA GLY A 366 -3.07 -2.75 -15.54
C GLY A 366 -2.66 -3.34 -16.88
N HIS A 367 -2.16 -2.50 -17.77
CA HIS A 367 -1.62 -2.91 -19.06
C HIS A 367 -0.13 -2.56 -19.14
N SER A 368 0.74 -3.57 -19.11
CA SER A 368 2.17 -3.42 -19.34
C SER A 368 2.65 -4.39 -20.41
N SER A 369 3.91 -4.21 -20.86
CA SER A 369 4.53 -5.14 -21.81
C SER A 369 4.65 -6.59 -21.28
N GLY A 370 4.64 -6.75 -19.95
CA GLY A 370 4.68 -8.05 -19.27
C GLY A 370 3.31 -8.63 -18.92
N ASN A 371 2.26 -7.83 -19.01
CA ASN A 371 0.90 -8.22 -18.66
C ASN A 371 -0.08 -7.66 -19.69
N ARG A 372 -0.42 -8.46 -20.69
CA ARG A 372 -1.38 -8.06 -21.73
C ARG A 372 -2.76 -8.61 -21.40
N PHE A 373 -3.68 -7.74 -21.06
CA PHE A 373 -5.10 -8.08 -21.08
C PHE A 373 -5.56 -8.28 -22.52
N SER A 374 -5.84 -9.51 -22.87
CA SER A 374 -6.30 -9.84 -24.22
C SER A 374 -7.81 -9.97 -24.33
N LYS A 375 -8.55 -9.89 -23.20
CA LYS A 375 -10.00 -10.14 -23.17
C LYS A 375 -10.68 -9.29 -22.10
N GLU A 376 -11.93 -8.95 -22.36
CA GLU A 376 -12.84 -8.37 -21.40
C GLU A 376 -12.93 -9.25 -20.13
N PRO A 377 -12.85 -8.66 -18.91
CA PRO A 377 -12.93 -9.40 -17.66
C PRO A 377 -14.20 -10.25 -17.58
N PRO A 378 -14.11 -11.57 -17.32
CA PRO A 378 -15.25 -12.46 -17.32
C PRO A 378 -16.40 -12.05 -16.40
N ILE A 379 -16.14 -11.34 -15.32
CA ILE A 379 -17.17 -10.87 -14.37
C ILE A 379 -18.15 -9.88 -15.03
N LEU A 380 -17.71 -9.08 -16.00
CA LEU A 380 -18.53 -8.03 -16.61
C LEU A 380 -19.82 -8.57 -17.25
N GLN A 381 -19.80 -9.80 -17.77
CA GLN A 381 -20.99 -10.40 -18.35
C GLN A 381 -22.14 -10.64 -17.35
N TYR A 382 -21.85 -10.58 -16.06
CA TYR A 382 -22.82 -10.79 -14.97
C TYR A 382 -23.20 -9.50 -14.25
N LEU A 383 -22.59 -8.37 -14.59
CA LEU A 383 -22.77 -7.09 -13.93
C LEU A 383 -23.40 -6.07 -14.88
N PRO A 384 -24.74 -5.84 -14.81
CA PRO A 384 -25.43 -4.91 -15.71
C PRO A 384 -24.84 -3.48 -15.70
N ASN A 385 -24.36 -3.04 -14.53
CA ASN A 385 -23.74 -1.72 -14.33
C ASN A 385 -22.22 -1.78 -14.23
N GLY A 386 -21.61 -2.88 -14.72
CA GLY A 386 -20.16 -3.07 -14.72
C GLY A 386 -19.48 -2.24 -15.80
N LYS A 387 -18.34 -1.63 -15.47
CA LYS A 387 -17.48 -0.90 -16.41
C LYS A 387 -16.04 -1.40 -16.28
N LEU A 388 -15.27 -1.25 -17.37
CA LEU A 388 -13.84 -1.54 -17.39
C LEU A 388 -13.05 -0.24 -17.56
N LYS A 389 -11.99 -0.09 -16.80
CA LYS A 389 -10.95 0.93 -16.99
C LYS A 389 -9.59 0.26 -17.06
N VAL A 390 -8.76 0.68 -17.99
CA VAL A 390 -7.37 0.22 -18.11
C VAL A 390 -6.44 1.36 -17.72
N ILE A 391 -5.42 1.04 -16.93
CA ILE A 391 -4.30 1.95 -16.63
C ILE A 391 -3.10 1.43 -17.43
N ASP A 392 -2.67 2.23 -18.39
CA ASP A 392 -1.54 1.90 -19.25
C ASP A 392 -0.19 2.01 -18.52
N ASP A 393 0.80 1.28 -19.02
CA ASP A 393 2.15 1.23 -18.46
C ASP A 393 2.15 0.92 -16.96
N CYS A 394 1.32 -0.05 -16.57
CA CYS A 394 1.08 -0.45 -15.19
C CYS A 394 0.90 -1.95 -15.07
N GLY A 395 1.46 -2.56 -14.06
CA GLY A 395 1.35 -4.00 -13.79
C GLY A 395 0.21 -4.36 -12.85
N HIS A 396 0.42 -5.47 -12.14
CA HIS A 396 -0.57 -6.05 -11.24
C HIS A 396 -0.89 -5.17 -10.01
N MET A 397 0.10 -4.42 -9.52
CA MET A 397 0.03 -3.61 -8.30
C MET A 397 -0.32 -2.15 -8.61
N LEU A 398 -1.46 -1.93 -9.27
CA LEU A 398 -1.85 -0.63 -9.80
C LEU A 398 -1.84 0.52 -8.78
N ASN A 399 -2.35 0.26 -7.59
CA ASN A 399 -2.50 1.25 -6.51
C ASN A 399 -1.16 1.69 -5.94
N MET A 400 -0.14 0.84 -5.99
CA MET A 400 1.21 1.12 -5.51
C MET A 400 2.12 1.67 -6.62
N GLU A 401 1.92 1.21 -7.85
CA GLU A 401 2.73 1.59 -9.00
C GLU A 401 2.31 2.93 -9.61
N ARG A 402 0.99 3.15 -9.73
CA ARG A 402 0.37 4.36 -10.32
C ARG A 402 -0.68 4.96 -9.39
N PRO A 403 -0.32 5.33 -8.13
CA PRO A 403 -1.30 5.76 -7.14
C PRO A 403 -2.09 7.00 -7.57
N GLU A 404 -1.51 7.92 -8.34
CA GLU A 404 -2.19 9.12 -8.79
C GLU A 404 -3.33 8.77 -9.75
N GLU A 405 -3.06 7.96 -10.77
CA GLU A 405 -4.06 7.50 -11.75
C GLU A 405 -5.09 6.58 -11.11
N PHE A 406 -4.65 5.71 -10.21
CA PHE A 406 -5.53 4.82 -9.46
C PHE A 406 -6.49 5.61 -8.56
N ASN A 407 -5.98 6.56 -7.79
CA ASN A 407 -6.78 7.41 -6.90
C ASN A 407 -7.78 8.25 -7.70
N ALA A 408 -7.38 8.81 -8.84
CA ALA A 408 -8.28 9.56 -9.71
C ALA A 408 -9.43 8.68 -10.21
N ALA A 409 -9.12 7.46 -10.66
CA ALA A 409 -10.14 6.50 -11.11
C ALA A 409 -11.09 6.10 -9.98
N LEU A 410 -10.55 5.84 -8.80
CA LEU A 410 -11.32 5.45 -7.63
C LEU A 410 -12.22 6.60 -7.13
N GLU A 411 -11.70 7.81 -7.00
CA GLU A 411 -12.50 8.97 -6.58
C GLU A 411 -13.62 9.30 -7.58
N GLU A 412 -13.35 9.25 -8.89
CA GLU A 412 -14.34 9.44 -9.94
C GLU A 412 -15.48 8.40 -9.82
N PHE A 413 -15.10 7.14 -9.65
CA PHE A 413 -16.06 6.05 -9.50
C PHE A 413 -16.90 6.19 -8.23
N LEU A 414 -16.27 6.38 -7.07
CA LEU A 414 -16.98 6.54 -5.80
C LEU A 414 -17.96 7.72 -5.83
N LYS A 415 -17.60 8.81 -6.48
CA LYS A 415 -18.49 9.96 -6.66
C LYS A 415 -19.68 9.66 -7.57
N SER A 416 -19.50 8.82 -8.59
CA SER A 416 -20.59 8.44 -9.52
C SER A 416 -21.54 7.39 -8.95
N ALA A 417 -21.13 6.70 -7.90
CA ALA A 417 -21.88 5.61 -7.25
C ALA A 417 -22.57 6.03 -5.95
N GLN A 418 -22.68 7.35 -5.69
CA GLN A 418 -23.40 7.93 -4.56
C GLN A 418 -24.90 8.06 -4.81
#